data_0e8b12f171886fdf9088d9db4440751e
#
_entry.id   0e8b12f171886fdf9088d9db4440751e
#
_cell.length_a   1.000
_cell.length_b   1.000
_cell.length_c   1.000
_cell.angle_alpha   90.00
_cell.angle_beta   90.00
_cell.angle_gamma   90.00
#
_symmetry.space_group_name_H-M   'P 1'
#
loop_
_entity.id
_entity.type
_entity.pdbx_description
1 polymer ?
#
loop_
_entity_poly.entity_id
_entity_poly.type
_entity_poly.pdbx_seq_one_letter_code
_entity_poly.pdbx_strand_id
1 'polypeptide(L)'
;MRQSLLHLPIKRSPWAFQGSRLARISAARSYASESSPNPEVYDVVVVGGGPVGLTLAAALGAARTTNNLKVALIEGMNLGPTRDWNPKPEYFANRIVSLIPSTVRLLKEIGTWKHIRQDRVQSYDGMQVWDGMTGSRVEFDWNKLWGGKDSQTDTTIAHMVENIHLSHGLLKSIDELALKPTMIDKTKVEKIEYGKMTNELDMRDWPIVTLSTGQKLAARLLIGADGGNSPVRTFAGIESRGWDYDRHSMVATFRIEDDSLFPKFAYQRFLPSGPVAILPLPGNFANLAWSTTPEKVAHLKSLAPEDFVAMVNAAFRLSYTDIDYLHNLKSGVAEETKWRESVTKYPEPPQIPVRITEVLEGTRASFPLKMKHADKYVGERLALVGDAAHTIHPMAGQGLNSGIGDVYSLVKHLADGINHGQDIGSSFTLEPYQAERYLPNNALLGFVDKLHTLYGFETGPLVPLRSLGVEIINKDWFGLKRFLMSQAAKS
;
A
#
# COMPACT_ATOMS: atom_id res chain seq x y z
N MET A 1 54.23 -29.49 -17.95
CA MET A 1 55.00 -28.26 -18.13
C MET A 1 54.43 -27.21 -17.21
N ARG A 2 55.22 -26.81 -16.23
CA ARG A 2 54.89 -25.76 -15.25
C ARG A 2 55.19 -24.40 -15.90
N GLN A 3 54.27 -23.40 -15.75
CA GLN A 3 54.68 -22.01 -15.75
C GLN A 3 53.89 -21.24 -14.69
N SER A 4 54.66 -20.70 -13.78
CA SER A 4 54.37 -19.82 -12.67
C SER A 4 53.96 -18.44 -13.15
N LEU A 5 52.97 -17.84 -12.54
CA LEU A 5 52.65 -16.42 -12.66
C LEU A 5 52.92 -15.69 -11.34
N LEU A 6 53.74 -14.68 -11.47
CA LEU A 6 54.33 -13.81 -10.47
C LEU A 6 53.29 -13.02 -9.65
N HIS A 7 53.53 -13.02 -8.34
CA HIS A 7 52.92 -12.06 -7.40
C HIS A 7 53.58 -10.68 -7.55
N LEU A 8 52.76 -9.65 -7.75
CA LEU A 8 53.17 -8.25 -7.55
C LEU A 8 52.50 -7.72 -6.27
N PRO A 9 53.27 -7.06 -5.38
CA PRO A 9 52.74 -6.52 -4.14
C PRO A 9 52.11 -5.16 -4.34
N ILE A 10 50.88 -5.00 -3.84
CA ILE A 10 50.16 -3.71 -3.77
C ILE A 10 50.79 -2.88 -2.65
N LYS A 11 51.45 -1.78 -3.01
CA LYS A 11 51.93 -0.77 -2.07
C LYS A 11 50.74 0.00 -1.47
N ARG A 12 50.57 -0.11 -0.16
CA ARG A 12 49.73 0.80 0.64
C ARG A 12 50.46 2.12 0.80
N SER A 13 49.84 3.21 0.43
CA SER A 13 50.27 4.58 0.70
C SER A 13 49.57 5.08 1.97
N PRO A 14 50.31 5.54 2.99
CA PRO A 14 49.72 6.16 4.17
C PRO A 14 49.60 7.67 3.98
N TRP A 15 48.40 8.21 4.03
CA TRP A 15 48.21 9.65 4.16
C TRP A 15 48.23 10.01 5.65
N ALA A 16 49.36 10.60 6.08
CA ALA A 16 49.48 11.20 7.41
C ALA A 16 49.05 12.67 7.31
N PHE A 17 48.06 13.07 8.11
CA PHE A 17 47.71 14.48 8.31
C PHE A 17 48.76 15.12 9.23
N GLN A 18 49.53 16.06 8.74
CA GLN A 18 50.31 16.98 9.55
C GLN A 18 49.48 18.25 9.85
N GLY A 19 49.21 18.47 11.11
CA GLY A 19 48.62 19.70 11.59
C GLY A 19 49.55 20.87 11.50
N SER A 20 49.19 21.95 10.85
CA SER A 20 49.86 23.25 10.90
C SER A 20 49.02 24.21 11.77
N ARG A 21 49.72 24.75 12.82
CA ARG A 21 49.25 25.84 13.66
C ARG A 21 49.10 27.11 12.83
N LEU A 22 47.97 27.72 12.79
CA LEU A 22 47.75 29.06 12.25
C LEU A 22 47.63 30.11 13.36
N ALA A 23 48.44 31.13 13.22
CA ALA A 23 48.47 32.30 14.06
C ALA A 23 47.22 33.20 13.90
N ARG A 24 46.80 33.75 15.03
CA ARG A 24 45.72 34.76 15.10
C ARG A 24 46.13 36.05 14.37
N ILE A 25 45.28 36.49 13.46
CA ILE A 25 45.15 37.89 13.08
C ILE A 25 43.72 38.31 13.31
N SER A 26 43.55 39.21 14.28
CA SER A 26 42.29 39.86 14.62
C SER A 26 42.06 41.04 13.65
N ALA A 27 40.95 41.04 12.92
CA ALA A 27 40.34 42.21 12.38
C ALA A 27 38.83 42.06 12.36
N ALA A 28 38.17 42.66 13.31
CA ALA A 28 36.72 42.75 13.41
C ALA A 28 36.14 43.54 12.23
N ARG A 29 35.27 42.93 11.44
CA ARG A 29 34.15 43.58 10.79
C ARG A 29 32.95 42.65 10.86
N SER A 30 32.05 43.02 11.75
CA SER A 30 30.73 42.45 11.93
C SER A 30 29.91 42.66 10.65
N TYR A 31 29.77 41.61 9.86
CA TYR A 31 28.60 41.38 9.05
C TYR A 31 27.90 40.19 9.69
N ALA A 32 26.83 40.48 10.42
CA ALA A 32 25.90 39.45 10.82
C ALA A 32 25.19 38.94 9.54
N SER A 33 25.81 37.99 8.86
CA SER A 33 25.07 37.07 8.02
C SER A 33 24.42 36.11 8.99
N GLU A 34 23.12 36.13 9.12
CA GLU A 34 22.37 35.02 9.64
C GLU A 34 22.75 33.78 8.81
N SER A 35 23.78 33.08 9.23
CA SER A 35 24.10 31.80 8.66
C SER A 35 22.98 30.87 9.14
N SER A 36 22.02 30.62 8.26
CA SER A 36 21.11 29.48 8.46
C SER A 36 21.99 28.28 8.82
N PRO A 37 21.70 27.55 9.89
CA PRO A 37 22.53 26.42 10.31
C PRO A 37 22.72 25.47 9.12
N ASN A 38 23.94 24.96 8.96
CA ASN A 38 24.25 23.97 7.91
C ASN A 38 23.23 22.83 7.99
N PRO A 39 22.73 22.35 6.87
CA PRO A 39 21.76 21.25 6.89
C PRO A 39 22.37 20.02 7.55
N GLU A 40 21.59 19.33 8.36
CA GLU A 40 21.99 18.05 8.94
C GLU A 40 22.05 16.98 7.84
N VAL A 41 23.18 16.28 7.74
CA VAL A 41 23.44 15.29 6.68
C VAL A 41 22.89 13.92 7.06
N TYR A 42 22.15 13.30 6.14
CA TYR A 42 21.65 11.94 6.22
C TYR A 42 22.01 11.15 4.96
N ASP A 43 22.26 9.86 5.12
CA ASP A 43 22.41 8.97 3.95
C ASP A 43 21.09 8.81 3.22
N VAL A 44 19.99 8.61 3.99
CA VAL A 44 18.63 8.47 3.42
C VAL A 44 17.66 9.38 4.17
N VAL A 45 16.91 10.17 3.43
CA VAL A 45 15.74 10.90 3.96
C VAL A 45 14.49 10.34 3.32
N VAL A 46 13.59 9.79 4.14
CA VAL A 46 12.28 9.25 3.73
C VAL A 46 11.21 10.28 4.05
N VAL A 47 10.44 10.69 3.07
CA VAL A 47 9.28 11.57 3.25
C VAL A 47 8.01 10.73 3.20
N GLY A 48 7.25 10.72 4.30
CA GLY A 48 6.02 9.96 4.49
C GLY A 48 6.18 8.79 5.46
N GLY A 49 5.46 8.84 6.59
CA GLY A 49 5.39 7.81 7.63
C GLY A 49 4.15 6.93 7.54
N GLY A 50 3.57 6.76 6.34
CA GLY A 50 2.56 5.76 6.07
C GLY A 50 3.13 4.33 6.09
N PRO A 51 2.30 3.29 5.93
CA PRO A 51 2.75 1.90 6.00
C PRO A 51 3.94 1.58 5.09
N VAL A 52 4.00 2.15 3.87
CA VAL A 52 5.11 1.95 2.92
C VAL A 52 6.41 2.60 3.44
N GLY A 53 6.35 3.86 3.89
CA GLY A 53 7.53 4.57 4.40
C GLY A 53 8.05 3.96 5.71
N LEU A 54 7.16 3.53 6.61
CA LEU A 54 7.55 2.80 7.82
C LEU A 54 8.18 1.44 7.48
N THR A 55 7.63 0.72 6.49
CA THR A 55 8.22 -0.55 6.01
C THR A 55 9.62 -0.31 5.45
N LEU A 56 9.81 0.78 4.69
CA LEU A 56 11.12 1.15 4.16
C LEU A 56 12.13 1.43 5.28
N ALA A 57 11.75 2.24 6.27
CA ALA A 57 12.62 2.53 7.41
C ALA A 57 12.99 1.28 8.21
N ALA A 58 12.02 0.39 8.45
CA ALA A 58 12.25 -0.89 9.11
C ALA A 58 13.17 -1.80 8.28
N ALA A 59 12.96 -1.88 6.96
CA ALA A 59 13.73 -2.74 6.06
C ALA A 59 15.18 -2.27 5.92
N LEU A 60 15.40 -0.96 5.79
CA LEU A 60 16.76 -0.38 5.77
C LEU A 60 17.55 -0.71 7.04
N GLY A 61 16.89 -0.62 8.20
CA GLY A 61 17.53 -0.89 9.49
C GLY A 61 17.70 -2.38 9.80
N ALA A 62 16.88 -3.27 9.23
CA ALA A 62 16.96 -4.71 9.42
C ALA A 62 18.00 -5.39 8.50
N ALA A 63 18.22 -4.88 7.30
CA ALA A 63 19.13 -5.48 6.33
C ALA A 63 20.59 -5.17 6.68
N ARG A 64 21.44 -6.20 6.77
CA ARG A 64 22.85 -6.11 7.23
C ARG A 64 23.68 -5.08 6.47
N THR A 65 23.44 -4.91 5.18
CA THR A 65 24.23 -4.02 4.32
C THR A 65 23.82 -2.56 4.48
N THR A 66 22.54 -2.29 4.81
CA THR A 66 22.00 -0.93 4.90
C THR A 66 21.81 -0.44 6.34
N ASN A 67 21.96 -1.29 7.34
CA ASN A 67 21.65 -0.97 8.75
C ASN A 67 22.58 0.08 9.38
N ASN A 68 23.71 0.41 8.72
CA ASN A 68 24.63 1.47 9.15
C ASN A 68 24.32 2.84 8.53
N LEU A 69 23.34 2.93 7.62
CA LEU A 69 22.95 4.19 7.01
C LEU A 69 22.26 5.09 8.05
N LYS A 70 22.62 6.36 8.06
CA LYS A 70 21.92 7.38 8.83
C LYS A 70 20.63 7.74 8.12
N VAL A 71 19.49 7.29 8.66
CA VAL A 71 18.16 7.45 8.06
C VAL A 71 17.34 8.47 8.84
N ALA A 72 16.65 9.38 8.16
CA ALA A 72 15.57 10.20 8.72
C ALA A 72 14.23 9.83 8.05
N LEU A 73 13.15 9.79 8.83
CA LEU A 73 11.79 9.66 8.32
C LEU A 73 10.96 10.84 8.80
N ILE A 74 10.37 11.57 7.84
CA ILE A 74 9.54 12.76 8.06
C ILE A 74 8.07 12.37 7.89
N GLU A 75 7.23 12.72 8.88
CA GLU A 75 5.78 12.48 8.84
C GLU A 75 5.00 13.71 9.31
N GLY A 76 4.02 14.13 8.51
CA GLY A 76 3.17 15.30 8.83
C GLY A 76 2.18 15.05 9.98
N MET A 77 1.81 13.80 10.18
CA MET A 77 0.86 13.42 11.23
C MET A 77 1.58 13.07 12.53
N ASN A 78 0.81 13.08 13.62
CA ASN A 78 1.28 12.58 14.92
C ASN A 78 1.29 11.04 14.94
N LEU A 79 2.44 10.43 15.08
CA LEU A 79 2.60 8.97 15.21
C LEU A 79 2.29 8.43 16.62
N GLY A 80 2.16 9.30 17.64
CA GLY A 80 1.87 8.90 19.01
C GLY A 80 0.64 7.98 19.12
N PRO A 81 -0.55 8.36 18.62
CA PRO A 81 -1.74 7.49 18.67
C PRO A 81 -1.53 6.12 18.00
N THR A 82 -0.68 6.04 16.99
CA THR A 82 -0.35 4.76 16.33
C THR A 82 0.62 3.95 17.20
N ARG A 83 1.58 4.58 17.89
CA ARG A 83 2.49 3.91 18.82
C ARG A 83 1.74 3.34 20.04
N ASP A 84 0.76 4.10 20.55
CA ASP A 84 -0.02 3.75 21.72
C ASP A 84 -1.30 2.97 21.38
N TRP A 85 -1.40 2.49 20.12
CA TRP A 85 -2.59 1.80 19.65
C TRP A 85 -2.90 0.56 20.50
N ASN A 86 -4.06 0.60 21.14
CA ASN A 86 -4.59 -0.48 21.96
C ASN A 86 -6.12 -0.55 21.81
N PRO A 87 -6.62 -1.20 20.75
CA PRO A 87 -8.04 -1.22 20.43
C PRO A 87 -8.84 -2.07 21.38
N LYS A 88 -10.12 -1.72 21.54
CA LYS A 88 -11.09 -2.59 22.21
C LYS A 88 -11.25 -3.89 21.40
N PRO A 89 -11.44 -5.05 22.07
CA PRO A 89 -11.58 -6.34 21.37
C PRO A 89 -12.70 -6.36 20.31
N GLU A 90 -13.80 -5.67 20.59
CA GLU A 90 -15.01 -5.64 19.75
C GLU A 90 -15.02 -4.50 18.72
N TYR A 91 -13.92 -3.82 18.52
CA TYR A 91 -13.82 -2.71 17.57
C TYR A 91 -12.74 -3.00 16.53
N PHE A 92 -13.09 -2.88 15.25
CA PHE A 92 -12.15 -2.91 14.13
C PHE A 92 -12.24 -1.60 13.36
N ALA A 93 -11.08 -1.06 12.98
CA ALA A 93 -11.00 0.12 12.12
C ALA A 93 -11.56 -0.20 10.72
N ASN A 94 -11.97 0.83 10.00
CA ASN A 94 -12.53 0.68 8.66
C ASN A 94 -11.47 0.63 7.53
N ARG A 95 -10.21 0.98 7.83
CA ARG A 95 -9.10 0.86 6.88
C ARG A 95 -8.39 -0.46 7.10
N ILE A 96 -8.73 -1.41 6.27
CA ILE A 96 -8.18 -2.77 6.28
C ILE A 96 -7.38 -2.99 5.01
N VAL A 97 -6.32 -3.76 5.12
CA VAL A 97 -5.49 -4.23 3.99
C VAL A 97 -5.49 -5.73 3.91
N SER A 98 -5.39 -6.22 2.71
CA SER A 98 -5.20 -7.63 2.38
C SER A 98 -3.72 -7.85 2.09
N LEU A 99 -2.97 -8.43 3.03
CA LEU A 99 -1.54 -8.70 2.90
C LEU A 99 -1.32 -10.07 2.27
N ILE A 100 -0.72 -10.09 1.08
CA ILE A 100 -0.38 -11.33 0.38
C ILE A 100 0.83 -12.04 1.02
N PRO A 101 1.04 -13.34 0.77
CA PRO A 101 2.11 -14.12 1.39
C PRO A 101 3.51 -13.53 1.23
N SER A 102 3.84 -12.94 0.07
CA SER A 102 5.14 -12.28 -0.16
C SER A 102 5.34 -11.07 0.75
N THR A 103 4.30 -10.25 0.93
CA THR A 103 4.31 -9.12 1.87
C THR A 103 4.50 -9.60 3.31
N VAL A 104 3.77 -10.63 3.73
CA VAL A 104 3.90 -11.20 5.09
C VAL A 104 5.30 -11.77 5.31
N ARG A 105 5.90 -12.38 4.29
CA ARG A 105 7.29 -12.87 4.35
C ARG A 105 8.27 -11.74 4.64
N LEU A 106 8.20 -10.64 3.89
CA LEU A 106 9.03 -9.47 4.15
C LEU A 106 8.81 -8.92 5.57
N LEU A 107 7.55 -8.82 6.03
CA LEU A 107 7.24 -8.34 7.38
C LEU A 107 7.80 -9.28 8.46
N LYS A 108 7.90 -10.59 8.20
CA LYS A 108 8.60 -11.55 9.08
C LYS A 108 10.11 -11.31 9.06
N GLU A 109 10.72 -11.13 7.89
CA GLU A 109 12.15 -10.89 7.72
C GLU A 109 12.63 -9.61 8.43
N ILE A 110 11.86 -8.53 8.34
CA ILE A 110 12.17 -7.26 9.02
C ILE A 110 11.70 -7.21 10.49
N GLY A 111 11.23 -8.34 11.04
CA GLY A 111 10.83 -8.45 12.45
C GLY A 111 9.50 -7.80 12.81
N THR A 112 8.73 -7.29 11.85
CA THR A 112 7.44 -6.61 12.11
C THR A 112 6.34 -7.59 12.48
N TRP A 113 6.30 -8.76 11.82
CA TRP A 113 5.18 -9.71 11.96
C TRP A 113 4.99 -10.23 13.40
N LYS A 114 6.04 -10.31 14.20
CA LYS A 114 5.94 -10.70 15.63
C LYS A 114 5.19 -9.69 16.50
N HIS A 115 5.08 -8.42 16.05
CA HIS A 115 4.33 -7.36 16.71
C HIS A 115 2.89 -7.25 16.21
N ILE A 116 2.52 -8.06 15.20
CA ILE A 116 1.14 -8.14 14.72
C ILE A 116 0.37 -9.15 15.57
N ARG A 117 -0.64 -8.68 16.27
CA ARG A 117 -1.52 -9.50 17.11
C ARG A 117 -2.32 -10.45 16.25
N GLN A 118 -2.09 -11.75 16.40
CA GLN A 118 -2.72 -12.77 15.56
C GLN A 118 -4.23 -12.93 15.81
N ASP A 119 -4.71 -12.56 17.00
CA ASP A 119 -6.14 -12.50 17.32
C ASP A 119 -6.91 -11.41 16.54
N ARG A 120 -6.18 -10.53 15.86
CA ARG A 120 -6.73 -9.47 15.00
C ARG A 120 -6.38 -9.63 13.53
N VAL A 121 -5.87 -10.78 13.13
CA VAL A 121 -5.55 -11.13 11.75
C VAL A 121 -6.54 -12.18 11.27
N GLN A 122 -7.18 -11.97 10.12
CA GLN A 122 -8.00 -12.99 9.47
C GLN A 122 -7.38 -13.42 8.16
N SER A 123 -6.90 -14.65 8.10
CA SER A 123 -6.56 -15.27 6.84
C SER A 123 -7.82 -15.70 6.09
N TYR A 124 -7.76 -15.70 4.76
CA TYR A 124 -8.82 -16.26 3.93
C TYR A 124 -8.22 -17.04 2.75
N ASP A 125 -8.84 -18.17 2.44
CA ASP A 125 -8.33 -19.15 1.48
C ASP A 125 -9.14 -19.16 0.19
N GLY A 126 -10.21 -18.38 0.14
CA GLY A 126 -11.10 -18.32 -1.00
C GLY A 126 -11.70 -16.95 -1.25
N MET A 127 -12.12 -16.75 -2.50
CA MET A 127 -12.77 -15.54 -2.95
C MET A 127 -13.93 -15.89 -3.90
N GLN A 128 -15.11 -15.33 -3.63
CA GLN A 128 -16.26 -15.38 -4.53
C GLN A 128 -16.37 -14.08 -5.29
N VAL A 129 -16.27 -14.14 -6.61
CA VAL A 129 -16.37 -12.96 -7.49
C VAL A 129 -17.48 -13.18 -8.50
N TRP A 130 -18.41 -12.23 -8.67
CA TRP A 130 -19.46 -12.35 -9.66
C TRP A 130 -19.90 -11.03 -10.29
N ASP A 131 -20.45 -11.17 -11.48
CA ASP A 131 -21.08 -10.10 -12.24
C ASP A 131 -22.48 -9.84 -11.70
N GLY A 132 -22.76 -8.63 -11.27
CA GLY A 132 -24.05 -8.22 -10.72
C GLY A 132 -25.18 -8.15 -11.73
N MET A 133 -24.88 -8.10 -13.04
CA MET A 133 -25.87 -8.05 -14.13
C MET A 133 -26.26 -9.45 -14.61
N THR A 134 -25.29 -10.34 -14.78
CA THR A 134 -25.52 -11.65 -15.39
C THR A 134 -25.49 -12.80 -14.40
N GLY A 135 -24.98 -12.57 -13.19
CA GLY A 135 -24.81 -13.63 -12.19
C GLY A 135 -23.63 -14.58 -12.45
N SER A 136 -22.91 -14.40 -13.57
CA SER A 136 -21.73 -15.22 -13.88
C SER A 136 -20.68 -15.09 -12.79
N ARG A 137 -20.12 -16.25 -12.34
CA ARG A 137 -19.35 -16.33 -11.10
C ARG A 137 -18.02 -17.05 -11.28
N VAL A 138 -16.99 -16.55 -10.60
CA VAL A 138 -15.73 -17.26 -10.40
C VAL A 138 -15.52 -17.48 -8.90
N GLU A 139 -15.21 -18.70 -8.54
CA GLU A 139 -14.74 -19.06 -7.21
C GLU A 139 -13.23 -19.29 -7.27
N PHE A 140 -12.48 -18.54 -6.50
CA PHE A 140 -11.07 -18.82 -6.22
C PHE A 140 -11.00 -19.53 -4.87
N ASP A 141 -10.53 -20.77 -4.85
CA ASP A 141 -10.38 -21.57 -3.64
C ASP A 141 -8.97 -22.16 -3.67
N TRP A 142 -8.12 -21.72 -2.77
CA TRP A 142 -6.73 -22.15 -2.71
C TRP A 142 -6.62 -23.65 -2.46
N ASN A 143 -7.41 -24.17 -1.54
CA ASN A 143 -7.36 -25.58 -1.15
C ASN A 143 -7.81 -26.51 -2.29
N LYS A 144 -8.82 -26.09 -3.07
CA LYS A 144 -9.28 -26.85 -4.24
C LYS A 144 -8.27 -26.86 -5.39
N LEU A 145 -7.52 -25.76 -5.59
CA LEU A 145 -6.62 -25.62 -6.71
C LEU A 145 -5.26 -26.29 -6.52
N TRP A 146 -4.76 -26.33 -5.29
CA TRP A 146 -3.44 -26.90 -4.96
C TRP A 146 -3.50 -28.14 -4.03
N GLY A 147 -4.70 -28.66 -3.74
CA GLY A 147 -4.85 -29.97 -3.11
C GLY A 147 -4.43 -30.10 -1.66
N GLY A 148 -4.36 -29.00 -0.90
CA GLY A 148 -4.32 -29.02 0.58
C GLY A 148 -3.18 -29.80 1.28
N LYS A 149 -2.16 -30.29 0.56
CA LYS A 149 -1.20 -31.28 1.09
C LYS A 149 0.27 -30.85 1.11
N ASP A 150 0.64 -29.70 0.56
CA ASP A 150 2.03 -29.24 0.67
C ASP A 150 2.19 -28.29 1.86
N SER A 151 2.65 -28.87 2.97
CA SER A 151 2.90 -28.18 4.25
C SER A 151 4.05 -27.16 4.21
N GLN A 152 4.60 -26.83 3.04
CA GLN A 152 5.69 -25.86 2.87
C GLN A 152 5.27 -24.57 2.15
N THR A 153 4.07 -24.48 1.61
CA THR A 153 3.58 -23.25 0.96
C THR A 153 2.47 -22.63 1.81
N ASP A 154 2.50 -21.30 1.95
CA ASP A 154 1.42 -20.55 2.55
C ASP A 154 0.10 -20.92 1.84
N THR A 155 -0.83 -21.52 2.56
CA THR A 155 -2.09 -22.06 2.03
C THR A 155 -3.21 -21.04 1.96
N THR A 156 -2.90 -19.75 2.11
CA THR A 156 -3.87 -18.66 2.15
C THR A 156 -3.68 -17.68 0.99
N ILE A 157 -4.76 -17.09 0.52
CA ILE A 157 -4.71 -16.01 -0.49
C ILE A 157 -4.09 -14.77 0.12
N ALA A 158 -4.55 -14.36 1.30
CA ALA A 158 -4.00 -13.21 2.01
C ALA A 158 -4.48 -13.17 3.47
N HIS A 159 -3.92 -12.21 4.21
CA HIS A 159 -4.24 -11.90 5.60
C HIS A 159 -4.85 -10.50 5.69
N MET A 160 -6.04 -10.40 6.24
CA MET A 160 -6.69 -9.12 6.53
C MET A 160 -6.13 -8.52 7.81
N VAL A 161 -5.62 -7.30 7.73
CA VAL A 161 -5.00 -6.57 8.84
C VAL A 161 -5.46 -5.11 8.82
N GLU A 162 -5.70 -4.50 9.97
CA GLU A 162 -5.98 -3.07 10.07
C GLU A 162 -4.72 -2.26 9.71
N ASN A 163 -4.85 -1.21 8.91
CA ASN A 163 -3.71 -0.35 8.56
C ASN A 163 -2.99 0.23 9.78
N ILE A 164 -3.77 0.64 10.80
CA ILE A 164 -3.20 1.16 12.04
C ILE A 164 -2.43 0.08 12.81
N HIS A 165 -2.92 -1.16 12.79
CA HIS A 165 -2.26 -2.32 13.40
C HIS A 165 -0.92 -2.61 12.73
N LEU A 166 -0.90 -2.63 11.38
CA LEU A 166 0.34 -2.79 10.62
C LEU A 166 1.34 -1.66 10.95
N SER A 167 0.89 -0.41 10.94
CA SER A 167 1.74 0.74 11.26
C SER A 167 2.26 0.68 12.71
N HIS A 168 1.44 0.25 13.67
CA HIS A 168 1.86 -0.01 15.04
C HIS A 168 2.98 -1.06 15.11
N GLY A 169 2.79 -2.21 14.43
CA GLY A 169 3.80 -3.27 14.38
C GLY A 169 5.11 -2.81 13.74
N LEU A 170 5.05 -2.00 12.67
CA LEU A 170 6.21 -1.39 12.02
C LEU A 170 6.96 -0.43 12.97
N LEU A 171 6.25 0.42 13.70
CA LEU A 171 6.86 1.32 14.69
C LEU A 171 7.54 0.54 15.80
N LYS A 172 6.94 -0.56 16.27
CA LYS A 172 7.55 -1.45 17.27
C LYS A 172 8.83 -2.10 16.75
N SER A 173 8.83 -2.60 15.51
CA SER A 173 10.05 -3.18 14.92
C SER A 173 11.15 -2.14 14.71
N ILE A 174 10.81 -0.91 14.32
CA ILE A 174 11.76 0.20 14.22
C ILE A 174 12.38 0.53 15.60
N ASP A 175 11.59 0.51 16.65
CA ASP A 175 12.07 0.77 18.02
C ASP A 175 13.05 -0.30 18.54
N GLU A 176 13.07 -1.49 17.94
CA GLU A 176 14.00 -2.58 18.27
C GLU A 176 15.29 -2.59 17.42
N LEU A 177 15.39 -1.74 16.40
CA LEU A 177 16.60 -1.64 15.58
C LEU A 177 17.81 -1.19 16.41
N ALA A 178 18.97 -1.74 16.08
CA ALA A 178 20.23 -1.35 16.73
C ALA A 178 20.59 0.11 16.42
N LEU A 179 20.46 0.54 15.17
CA LEU A 179 20.54 1.93 14.73
C LEU A 179 19.14 2.38 14.26
N LYS A 180 18.52 3.21 15.08
CA LYS A 180 17.16 3.68 14.81
C LYS A 180 17.18 4.85 13.84
N PRO A 181 16.25 4.90 12.87
CA PRO A 181 16.07 6.09 12.08
C PRO A 181 15.62 7.27 12.96
N THR A 182 16.04 8.47 12.60
CA THR A 182 15.52 9.72 13.20
C THR A 182 14.08 9.91 12.76
N MET A 183 13.13 9.73 13.68
CA MET A 183 11.70 9.90 13.41
C MET A 183 11.30 11.35 13.66
N ILE A 184 10.86 12.06 12.64
CA ILE A 184 10.44 13.48 12.69
C ILE A 184 8.96 13.53 12.33
N ASP A 185 8.10 13.34 13.32
CA ASP A 185 6.64 13.41 13.15
C ASP A 185 6.08 14.82 13.42
N LYS A 186 4.78 15.04 13.14
CA LYS A 186 4.09 16.34 13.24
C LYS A 186 4.76 17.44 12.42
N THR A 187 5.53 17.06 11.41
CA THR A 187 6.38 17.97 10.67
C THR A 187 6.20 17.76 9.17
N LYS A 188 5.86 18.82 8.47
CA LYS A 188 5.66 18.80 7.01
C LYS A 188 6.92 19.24 6.29
N VAL A 189 7.11 18.72 5.09
CA VAL A 189 8.08 19.25 4.13
C VAL A 189 7.49 20.52 3.54
N GLU A 190 8.18 21.65 3.71
CA GLU A 190 7.79 22.93 3.13
C GLU A 190 8.44 23.18 1.78
N LYS A 191 9.73 22.84 1.66
CA LYS A 191 10.51 23.07 0.46
C LYS A 191 11.55 21.98 0.27
N ILE A 192 11.79 21.63 -0.98
CA ILE A 192 12.94 20.82 -1.39
C ILE A 192 13.69 21.60 -2.45
N GLU A 193 15.01 21.70 -2.33
CA GLU A 193 15.88 22.39 -3.26
C GLU A 193 17.23 21.66 -3.36
N TYR A 194 17.99 21.89 -4.40
CA TYR A 194 19.37 21.38 -4.45
C TYR A 194 20.30 22.22 -3.55
N GLY A 195 21.24 21.53 -2.95
CA GLY A 195 22.22 22.14 -2.06
C GLY A 195 23.24 23.03 -2.80
N LYS A 196 24.24 23.46 -2.07
CA LYS A 196 25.35 24.28 -2.57
C LYS A 196 26.66 23.63 -2.19
N MET A 197 27.70 24.00 -2.89
CA MET A 197 29.06 23.65 -2.48
C MET A 197 29.40 24.37 -1.16
N THR A 198 29.86 23.62 -0.18
CA THR A 198 30.42 24.15 1.07
C THR A 198 31.94 23.92 1.09
N ASN A 199 32.63 24.47 2.09
CA ASN A 199 34.07 24.23 2.26
C ASN A 199 34.38 22.77 2.64
N GLU A 200 33.40 22.01 3.11
CA GLU A 200 33.58 20.66 3.64
C GLU A 200 32.99 19.58 2.71
N LEU A 201 31.89 19.90 2.03
CA LEU A 201 31.14 18.94 1.21
C LEU A 201 30.49 19.63 0.02
N ASP A 202 30.61 19.01 -1.15
CA ASP A 202 29.87 19.42 -2.35
C ASP A 202 28.48 18.78 -2.33
N MET A 203 27.46 19.59 -2.06
CA MET A 203 26.06 19.17 -2.00
C MET A 203 25.24 19.71 -3.17
N ARG A 204 25.86 20.16 -4.27
CA ARG A 204 25.13 20.78 -5.40
C ARG A 204 24.08 19.85 -6.02
N ASP A 205 24.32 18.55 -5.98
CA ASP A 205 23.39 17.54 -6.50
C ASP A 205 22.55 16.85 -5.38
N TRP A 206 22.73 17.31 -4.13
CA TRP A 206 22.01 16.71 -3.00
C TRP A 206 20.72 17.46 -2.73
N PRO A 207 19.56 16.75 -2.61
CA PRO A 207 18.31 17.34 -2.14
C PRO A 207 18.45 17.87 -0.70
N ILE A 208 18.08 19.12 -0.49
CA ILE A 208 17.95 19.75 0.84
C ILE A 208 16.47 19.89 1.13
N VAL A 209 16.01 19.18 2.16
CA VAL A 209 14.62 19.20 2.61
C VAL A 209 14.48 20.21 3.75
N THR A 210 13.70 21.26 3.55
CA THR A 210 13.33 22.24 4.57
C THR A 210 12.00 21.84 5.19
N LEU A 211 12.00 21.72 6.50
CA LEU A 211 10.86 21.30 7.32
C LEU A 211 10.07 22.50 7.83
N SER A 212 8.79 22.30 8.20
CA SER A 212 7.91 23.30 8.80
C SER A 212 8.44 23.86 10.14
N THR A 213 9.42 23.24 10.74
CA THR A 213 10.17 23.71 11.91
C THR A 213 11.31 24.65 11.56
N GLY A 214 11.62 24.84 10.27
CA GLY A 214 12.80 25.55 9.79
C GLY A 214 14.08 24.69 9.73
N GLN A 215 14.07 23.46 10.26
CA GLN A 215 15.20 22.54 10.17
C GLN A 215 15.44 22.14 8.71
N LYS A 216 16.72 21.99 8.34
CA LYS A 216 17.13 21.56 7.01
C LYS A 216 17.88 20.24 7.07
N LEU A 217 17.49 19.30 6.23
CA LEU A 217 18.12 17.99 6.09
C LEU A 217 18.73 17.86 4.70
N ALA A 218 20.00 17.50 4.61
CA ALA A 218 20.66 17.15 3.36
C ALA A 218 20.57 15.65 3.15
N ALA A 219 20.03 15.21 2.02
CA ALA A 219 19.85 13.82 1.69
C ALA A 219 20.88 13.36 0.64
N ARG A 220 21.68 12.34 0.94
CA ARG A 220 22.46 11.63 -0.08
C ARG A 220 21.53 10.88 -1.03
N LEU A 221 20.42 10.33 -0.48
CA LEU A 221 19.28 9.78 -1.22
C LEU A 221 17.98 10.24 -0.58
N LEU A 222 17.12 10.90 -1.36
CA LEU A 222 15.78 11.31 -0.95
C LEU A 222 14.75 10.29 -1.48
N ILE A 223 13.89 9.77 -0.60
CA ILE A 223 12.86 8.80 -0.99
C ILE A 223 11.48 9.35 -0.68
N GLY A 224 10.63 9.46 -1.72
CA GLY A 224 9.23 9.83 -1.59
C GLY A 224 8.35 8.60 -1.31
N ALA A 225 7.78 8.53 -0.11
CA ALA A 225 6.73 7.61 0.34
C ALA A 225 5.48 8.40 0.80
N ASP A 226 5.28 9.59 0.25
CA ASP A 226 4.43 10.69 0.69
C ASP A 226 3.06 10.72 -0.02
N GLY A 227 2.72 9.62 -0.68
CA GLY A 227 1.39 9.41 -1.24
C GLY A 227 1.16 10.05 -2.62
N GLY A 228 -0.07 9.95 -3.11
CA GLY A 228 -0.41 10.30 -4.50
C GLY A 228 -0.20 11.77 -4.88
N ASN A 229 -0.07 12.69 -3.90
CA ASN A 229 0.24 14.11 -4.12
C ASN A 229 1.67 14.45 -3.67
N SER A 230 2.62 13.58 -3.97
CA SER A 230 4.02 13.63 -3.53
C SER A 230 4.73 14.96 -3.84
N PRO A 231 5.15 15.74 -2.83
CA PRO A 231 6.06 16.86 -3.00
C PRO A 231 7.44 16.42 -3.50
N VAL A 232 7.90 15.21 -3.14
CA VAL A 232 9.18 14.66 -3.63
C VAL A 232 9.12 14.43 -5.14
N ARG A 233 8.03 13.84 -5.65
CA ARG A 233 7.81 13.67 -7.10
C ARG A 233 7.77 15.02 -7.82
N THR A 234 7.06 15.98 -7.25
CA THR A 234 6.98 17.35 -7.81
C THR A 234 8.34 18.02 -7.89
N PHE A 235 9.14 17.94 -6.83
CA PHE A 235 10.51 18.45 -6.81
C PHE A 235 11.39 17.80 -7.90
N ALA A 236 11.26 16.49 -8.10
CA ALA A 236 12.00 15.75 -9.12
C ALA A 236 11.60 16.13 -10.56
N GLY A 237 10.55 16.92 -10.76
CA GLY A 237 9.99 17.19 -12.10
C GLY A 237 9.45 15.91 -12.77
N ILE A 238 9.12 14.88 -11.98
CA ILE A 238 8.56 13.66 -12.51
C ILE A 238 7.06 13.83 -12.70
N GLU A 239 6.62 13.75 -13.94
CA GLU A 239 5.20 13.78 -14.27
C GLU A 239 4.50 12.49 -13.86
N SER A 240 3.20 12.56 -13.62
CA SER A 240 2.36 11.40 -13.39
C SER A 240 1.14 11.45 -14.28
N ARG A 241 0.84 10.33 -14.92
CA ARG A 241 -0.34 10.16 -15.77
C ARG A 241 -1.42 9.43 -15.00
N GLY A 242 -2.67 9.71 -15.31
CA GLY A 242 -3.80 9.08 -14.69
C GLY A 242 -5.04 9.95 -14.74
N TRP A 243 -6.09 9.49 -14.07
CA TRP A 243 -7.39 10.14 -14.03
C TRP A 243 -8.14 9.85 -12.74
N ASP A 244 -9.14 10.63 -12.47
CA ASP A 244 -10.16 10.35 -11.48
C ASP A 244 -11.22 9.44 -12.09
N TYR A 245 -11.66 8.44 -11.34
CA TYR A 245 -12.71 7.53 -11.80
C TYR A 245 -14.12 8.09 -11.68
N ASP A 246 -14.28 9.30 -11.14
CA ASP A 246 -15.57 9.86 -10.70
C ASP A 246 -16.34 8.86 -9.81
N ARG A 247 -15.61 8.17 -8.97
CA ARG A 247 -16.09 7.19 -8.01
C ARG A 247 -15.48 7.43 -6.64
N HIS A 248 -16.23 7.10 -5.62
CA HIS A 248 -15.75 7.07 -4.25
C HIS A 248 -15.86 5.65 -3.71
N SER A 249 -14.92 5.26 -2.86
CA SER A 249 -15.05 4.03 -2.08
C SER A 249 -15.72 4.37 -0.74
N MET A 250 -16.86 3.76 -0.46
CA MET A 250 -17.46 3.71 0.85
C MET A 250 -16.85 2.56 1.62
N VAL A 251 -16.35 2.81 2.84
CA VAL A 251 -15.81 1.80 3.75
C VAL A 251 -16.55 1.84 5.08
N ALA A 252 -16.75 0.67 5.66
CA ALA A 252 -17.35 0.52 6.98
C ALA A 252 -16.99 -0.86 7.56
N THR A 253 -17.07 -0.97 8.89
CA THR A 253 -16.93 -2.26 9.58
C THR A 253 -18.27 -2.67 10.15
N PHE A 254 -18.58 -3.96 10.07
CA PHE A 254 -19.85 -4.55 10.45
C PHE A 254 -19.69 -5.73 11.39
N ARG A 255 -20.72 -5.98 12.20
CA ARG A 255 -21.03 -7.32 12.72
C ARG A 255 -21.81 -8.10 11.67
N ILE A 256 -21.56 -9.40 11.63
CA ILE A 256 -22.24 -10.35 10.74
C ILE A 256 -22.88 -11.47 11.57
N GLU A 257 -23.81 -12.21 10.98
CA GLU A 257 -24.28 -13.47 11.54
C GLU A 257 -23.12 -14.45 11.71
N ASP A 258 -23.30 -15.45 12.54
CA ASP A 258 -22.30 -16.49 12.75
C ASP A 258 -21.98 -17.20 11.42
N ASP A 259 -20.73 -17.10 11.01
CA ASP A 259 -20.19 -17.73 9.81
C ASP A 259 -19.22 -18.88 10.12
N SER A 260 -19.17 -19.34 11.37
CA SER A 260 -18.24 -20.37 11.85
C SER A 260 -18.35 -21.69 11.10
N LEU A 261 -19.51 -21.98 10.50
CA LEU A 261 -19.76 -23.17 9.68
C LEU A 261 -19.28 -23.03 8.22
N PHE A 262 -18.84 -21.84 7.81
CA PHE A 262 -18.44 -21.57 6.43
C PHE A 262 -16.95 -21.25 6.33
N PRO A 263 -16.31 -21.55 5.18
CA PRO A 263 -14.95 -21.07 4.91
C PRO A 263 -14.87 -19.53 4.95
N LYS A 264 -13.77 -19.00 5.45
CA LYS A 264 -13.53 -17.56 5.44
C LYS A 264 -13.18 -17.11 4.02
N PHE A 265 -14.16 -16.55 3.34
CA PHE A 265 -14.05 -16.06 1.97
C PHE A 265 -14.14 -14.53 1.91
N ALA A 266 -13.43 -13.95 0.97
CA ALA A 266 -13.69 -12.60 0.50
C ALA A 266 -14.78 -12.66 -0.59
N TYR A 267 -15.70 -11.69 -0.56
CA TYR A 267 -16.81 -11.62 -1.52
C TYR A 267 -16.70 -10.31 -2.30
N GLN A 268 -16.79 -10.39 -3.63
CA GLN A 268 -16.79 -9.23 -4.49
C GLN A 268 -17.85 -9.36 -5.59
N ARG A 269 -18.74 -8.39 -5.66
CA ARG A 269 -19.73 -8.27 -6.71
C ARG A 269 -19.44 -7.05 -7.57
N PHE A 270 -19.37 -7.24 -8.87
CA PHE A 270 -19.23 -6.15 -9.83
C PHE A 270 -20.59 -5.62 -10.21
N LEU A 271 -20.90 -4.39 -9.82
CA LEU A 271 -22.08 -3.64 -10.22
C LEU A 271 -21.65 -2.59 -11.26
N PRO A 272 -22.55 -2.15 -12.17
CA PRO A 272 -22.25 -1.09 -13.13
C PRO A 272 -21.79 0.22 -12.48
N SER A 273 -22.34 0.55 -11.31
CA SER A 273 -21.94 1.74 -10.55
C SER A 273 -20.56 1.60 -9.89
N GLY A 274 -20.01 0.39 -9.82
CA GLY A 274 -18.73 0.03 -9.21
C GLY A 274 -18.84 -1.23 -8.36
N PRO A 275 -17.71 -1.88 -8.04
CA PRO A 275 -17.68 -3.12 -7.25
C PRO A 275 -18.03 -2.87 -5.78
N VAL A 276 -18.71 -3.86 -5.19
CA VAL A 276 -18.92 -3.97 -3.75
C VAL A 276 -18.24 -5.24 -3.25
N ALA A 277 -17.48 -5.12 -2.14
CA ALA A 277 -16.76 -6.22 -1.53
C ALA A 277 -17.02 -6.29 -0.02
N ILE A 278 -17.13 -7.51 0.50
CA ILE A 278 -17.08 -7.84 1.92
C ILE A 278 -15.84 -8.69 2.18
N LEU A 279 -15.05 -8.24 3.12
CA LEU A 279 -13.77 -8.83 3.49
C LEU A 279 -13.87 -9.38 4.93
N PRO A 280 -13.47 -10.63 5.18
CA PRO A 280 -13.62 -11.24 6.51
C PRO A 280 -12.67 -10.61 7.53
N LEU A 281 -13.13 -10.47 8.75
CA LEU A 281 -12.34 -10.07 9.91
C LEU A 281 -12.48 -11.14 11.01
N PRO A 282 -11.60 -11.15 12.03
CA PRO A 282 -11.69 -12.10 13.12
C PRO A 282 -13.03 -12.05 13.86
N GLY A 283 -13.52 -13.20 14.29
CA GLY A 283 -14.84 -13.32 14.93
C GLY A 283 -15.96 -13.04 13.92
N ASN A 284 -17.06 -12.49 14.42
CA ASN A 284 -18.23 -12.19 13.60
C ASN A 284 -18.18 -10.74 13.08
N PHE A 285 -17.04 -10.37 12.46
CA PHE A 285 -16.84 -9.05 11.86
C PHE A 285 -16.49 -9.15 10.38
N ALA A 286 -16.84 -8.11 9.64
CA ALA A 286 -16.47 -7.95 8.24
C ALA A 286 -16.25 -6.47 7.90
N ASN A 287 -15.46 -6.22 6.86
CA ASN A 287 -15.20 -4.89 6.35
C ASN A 287 -15.81 -4.72 4.95
N LEU A 288 -16.45 -3.60 4.72
CA LEU A 288 -16.99 -3.19 3.42
C LEU A 288 -15.98 -2.34 2.66
N ALA A 289 -15.87 -2.61 1.36
CA ALA A 289 -15.34 -1.69 0.37
C ALA A 289 -16.35 -1.61 -0.79
N TRP A 290 -17.06 -0.50 -0.92
CA TRP A 290 -18.07 -0.30 -1.97
C TRP A 290 -17.69 0.92 -2.82
N SER A 291 -17.23 0.68 -4.02
CA SER A 291 -16.97 1.72 -5.01
C SER A 291 -18.27 2.08 -5.73
N THR A 292 -18.66 3.36 -5.72
CA THR A 292 -19.84 3.83 -6.43
C THR A 292 -19.73 5.34 -6.71
N THR A 293 -20.77 5.95 -7.29
CA THR A 293 -20.75 7.39 -7.61
C THR A 293 -20.77 8.25 -6.33
N PRO A 294 -20.27 9.49 -6.40
CA PRO A 294 -20.28 10.41 -5.25
C PRO A 294 -21.67 10.61 -4.65
N GLU A 295 -22.72 10.69 -5.50
CA GLU A 295 -24.10 10.87 -5.08
C GLU A 295 -24.61 9.66 -4.28
N LYS A 296 -24.35 8.44 -4.78
CA LYS A 296 -24.72 7.20 -4.09
C LYS A 296 -23.95 7.04 -2.78
N VAL A 297 -22.68 7.45 -2.74
CA VAL A 297 -21.91 7.47 -1.48
C VAL A 297 -22.48 8.47 -0.48
N ALA A 298 -22.88 9.68 -0.94
CA ALA A 298 -23.51 10.66 -0.08
C ALA A 298 -24.83 10.13 0.51
N HIS A 299 -25.64 9.44 -0.31
CA HIS A 299 -26.85 8.76 0.15
C HIS A 299 -26.51 7.68 1.21
N LEU A 300 -25.58 6.75 0.92
CA LEU A 300 -25.17 5.71 1.87
C LEU A 300 -24.71 6.27 3.22
N LYS A 301 -24.03 7.42 3.21
CA LYS A 301 -23.58 8.10 4.45
C LYS A 301 -24.72 8.73 5.23
N SER A 302 -25.78 9.17 4.55
CA SER A 302 -26.95 9.83 5.17
C SER A 302 -27.94 8.85 5.80
N LEU A 303 -27.90 7.57 5.40
CA LEU A 303 -28.82 6.55 5.89
C LEU A 303 -28.68 6.32 7.39
N ALA A 304 -29.79 6.04 8.06
CA ALA A 304 -29.81 5.47 9.40
C ALA A 304 -29.00 4.15 9.43
N PRO A 305 -28.45 3.75 10.57
CA PRO A 305 -27.65 2.52 10.66
C PRO A 305 -28.36 1.28 10.10
N GLU A 306 -29.65 1.11 10.41
CA GLU A 306 -30.47 -0.03 9.96
C GLU A 306 -30.68 -0.01 8.44
N ASP A 307 -30.99 1.14 7.87
CA ASP A 307 -31.16 1.33 6.43
C ASP A 307 -29.85 1.09 5.68
N PHE A 308 -28.70 1.53 6.25
CA PHE A 308 -27.40 1.28 5.66
C PHE A 308 -27.03 -0.22 5.67
N VAL A 309 -27.32 -0.93 6.76
CA VAL A 309 -27.15 -2.39 6.86
C VAL A 309 -28.00 -3.11 5.83
N ALA A 310 -29.28 -2.72 5.70
CA ALA A 310 -30.19 -3.26 4.72
C ALA A 310 -29.69 -3.03 3.29
N MET A 311 -29.21 -1.82 2.99
CA MET A 311 -28.67 -1.47 1.67
C MET A 311 -27.45 -2.32 1.31
N VAL A 312 -26.55 -2.59 2.26
CA VAL A 312 -25.37 -3.45 2.01
C VAL A 312 -25.82 -4.92 1.83
N ASN A 313 -26.78 -5.41 2.61
CA ASN A 313 -27.36 -6.74 2.41
C ASN A 313 -28.00 -6.87 1.02
N ALA A 314 -28.79 -5.88 0.60
CA ALA A 314 -29.39 -5.81 -0.73
C ALA A 314 -28.35 -5.86 -1.84
N ALA A 315 -27.20 -5.19 -1.65
CA ALA A 315 -26.13 -5.15 -2.65
C ALA A 315 -25.53 -6.54 -2.98
N PHE A 316 -25.71 -7.54 -2.13
CA PHE A 316 -25.25 -8.91 -2.37
C PHE A 316 -26.37 -9.88 -2.75
N ARG A 317 -27.66 -9.50 -2.63
CA ARG A 317 -28.82 -10.37 -2.78
C ARG A 317 -29.76 -9.97 -3.91
N LEU A 318 -30.00 -8.68 -4.08
CA LEU A 318 -30.99 -8.16 -5.00
C LEU A 318 -30.43 -7.86 -6.40
N SER A 319 -31.31 -7.63 -7.38
CA SER A 319 -30.91 -7.19 -8.72
C SER A 319 -30.31 -5.78 -8.69
N TYR A 320 -29.55 -5.42 -9.74
CA TYR A 320 -29.01 -4.06 -9.85
C TYR A 320 -30.11 -3.00 -9.92
N THR A 321 -31.23 -3.32 -10.60
CA THR A 321 -32.39 -2.43 -10.68
C THR A 321 -33.00 -2.17 -9.30
N ASP A 322 -33.12 -3.19 -8.46
CA ASP A 322 -33.59 -3.05 -7.09
C ASP A 322 -32.65 -2.20 -6.25
N ILE A 323 -31.34 -2.43 -6.36
CA ILE A 323 -30.31 -1.65 -5.65
C ILE A 323 -30.37 -0.18 -6.08
N ASP A 324 -30.55 0.09 -7.38
CA ASP A 324 -30.66 1.45 -7.89
C ASP A 324 -31.94 2.15 -7.39
N TYR A 325 -33.08 1.43 -7.35
CA TYR A 325 -34.31 1.91 -6.74
C TYR A 325 -34.12 2.28 -5.26
N LEU A 326 -33.49 1.38 -4.48
CA LEU A 326 -33.24 1.61 -3.05
C LEU A 326 -32.35 2.84 -2.82
N HIS A 327 -31.42 3.14 -3.73
CA HIS A 327 -30.61 4.37 -3.66
C HIS A 327 -31.40 5.65 -3.83
N ASN A 328 -32.64 5.60 -4.39
CA ASN A 328 -33.49 6.76 -4.57
C ASN A 328 -34.47 6.97 -3.41
N LEU A 329 -34.54 6.03 -2.45
CA LEU A 329 -35.38 6.17 -1.26
C LEU A 329 -34.71 7.09 -0.24
N LYS A 330 -35.51 7.99 0.35
CA LYS A 330 -35.05 8.88 1.43
C LYS A 330 -35.09 8.23 2.82
N SER A 331 -35.95 7.24 3.00
CA SER A 331 -36.19 6.49 4.24
C SER A 331 -36.93 5.20 3.93
N GLY A 332 -36.96 4.26 4.90
CA GLY A 332 -37.69 2.99 4.75
C GLY A 332 -36.96 1.98 3.86
N VAL A 333 -35.64 2.13 3.72
CA VAL A 333 -34.82 1.21 2.93
C VAL A 333 -34.84 -0.20 3.53
N ALA A 334 -34.87 -0.31 4.87
CA ALA A 334 -34.90 -1.59 5.56
C ALA A 334 -36.19 -2.39 5.27
N GLU A 335 -37.33 -1.73 5.38
CA GLU A 335 -38.65 -2.34 5.10
C GLU A 335 -38.77 -2.76 3.63
N GLU A 336 -38.37 -1.87 2.71
CA GLU A 336 -38.41 -2.15 1.28
C GLU A 336 -37.47 -3.29 0.90
N THR A 337 -36.25 -3.32 1.46
CA THR A 337 -35.29 -4.40 1.25
C THR A 337 -35.87 -5.74 1.73
N LYS A 338 -36.46 -5.76 2.93
CA LYS A 338 -37.05 -6.98 3.49
C LYS A 338 -38.17 -7.51 2.59
N TRP A 339 -39.04 -6.62 2.07
CA TRP A 339 -40.09 -7.02 1.14
C TRP A 339 -39.49 -7.60 -0.16
N ARG A 340 -38.53 -6.93 -0.79
CA ARG A 340 -37.92 -7.39 -2.03
C ARG A 340 -37.20 -8.74 -1.85
N GLU A 341 -36.48 -8.91 -0.76
CA GLU A 341 -35.82 -10.20 -0.44
C GLU A 341 -36.85 -11.33 -0.28
N SER A 342 -38.06 -11.05 0.25
CA SER A 342 -39.10 -12.08 0.43
C SER A 342 -39.68 -12.61 -0.88
N VAL A 343 -39.59 -11.83 -1.96
CA VAL A 343 -40.12 -12.18 -3.29
C VAL A 343 -39.02 -12.50 -4.32
N THR A 344 -37.75 -12.36 -3.94
CA THR A 344 -36.58 -12.58 -4.84
C THR A 344 -35.83 -13.86 -4.43
N LYS A 345 -35.52 -14.71 -5.40
CA LYS A 345 -34.61 -15.84 -5.17
C LYS A 345 -33.18 -15.38 -5.35
N TYR A 346 -32.33 -15.64 -4.39
CA TYR A 346 -30.90 -15.40 -4.41
C TYR A 346 -30.13 -16.60 -3.84
N PRO A 347 -28.80 -16.73 -4.14
CA PRO A 347 -27.99 -17.81 -3.60
C PRO A 347 -27.89 -17.75 -2.07
N GLU A 348 -27.56 -18.87 -1.45
CA GLU A 348 -27.31 -19.00 -0.01
C GLU A 348 -25.80 -18.95 0.29
N PRO A 349 -25.39 -18.65 1.54
CA PRO A 349 -24.00 -18.85 1.96
C PRO A 349 -23.55 -20.31 1.75
N PRO A 350 -22.30 -20.57 1.36
CA PRO A 350 -21.18 -19.62 1.21
C PRO A 350 -21.05 -19.01 -0.20
N GLN A 351 -22.04 -19.09 -1.06
CA GLN A 351 -21.97 -18.46 -2.39
C GLN A 351 -22.08 -16.92 -2.32
N ILE A 352 -22.76 -16.42 -1.31
CA ILE A 352 -22.83 -15.00 -0.96
C ILE A 352 -22.46 -14.85 0.53
N PRO A 353 -22.12 -13.64 1.01
CA PRO A 353 -21.82 -13.45 2.43
C PRO A 353 -23.05 -13.73 3.30
N VAL A 354 -22.81 -14.20 4.53
CA VAL A 354 -23.84 -14.23 5.60
C VAL A 354 -24.39 -12.81 5.81
N ARG A 355 -25.52 -12.69 6.53
CA ARG A 355 -26.14 -11.40 6.74
C ARG A 355 -25.28 -10.49 7.62
N ILE A 356 -25.25 -9.24 7.22
CA ILE A 356 -24.74 -8.14 8.04
C ILE A 356 -25.86 -7.75 8.99
N THR A 357 -25.51 -7.62 10.28
CA THR A 357 -26.48 -7.35 11.35
C THR A 357 -26.37 -5.94 11.92
N GLU A 358 -25.16 -5.38 11.98
CA GLU A 358 -24.90 -4.08 12.60
C GLU A 358 -23.69 -3.40 11.96
N VAL A 359 -23.75 -2.08 11.78
CA VAL A 359 -22.59 -1.26 11.41
C VAL A 359 -21.93 -0.70 12.67
N LEU A 360 -20.60 -0.86 12.81
CA LEU A 360 -19.87 -0.30 13.95
C LEU A 360 -19.87 1.22 13.87
N GLU A 361 -20.17 1.86 15.00
CA GLU A 361 -20.21 3.31 15.12
C GLU A 361 -18.86 3.94 14.76
N GLY A 362 -18.89 5.09 14.06
CA GLY A 362 -17.70 5.84 13.65
C GLY A 362 -16.89 5.21 12.52
N THR A 363 -17.29 4.04 11.98
CA THR A 363 -16.51 3.35 10.92
C THR A 363 -16.94 3.74 9.50
N ARG A 364 -18.06 4.41 9.28
CA ARG A 364 -18.50 4.85 7.95
C ARG A 364 -17.63 5.99 7.44
N ALA A 365 -16.87 5.75 6.39
CA ALA A 365 -16.01 6.75 5.74
C ALA A 365 -16.01 6.56 4.23
N SER A 366 -15.58 7.58 3.50
CA SER A 366 -15.41 7.48 2.04
C SER A 366 -14.21 8.30 1.56
N PHE A 367 -13.65 7.90 0.43
CA PHE A 367 -12.55 8.61 -0.22
C PHE A 367 -12.67 8.49 -1.76
N PRO A 368 -12.21 9.51 -2.50
CA PRO A 368 -12.23 9.50 -3.96
C PRO A 368 -11.25 8.46 -4.51
N LEU A 369 -11.61 7.86 -5.64
CA LEU A 369 -10.82 6.86 -6.33
C LEU A 369 -10.10 7.49 -7.52
N LYS A 370 -8.79 7.31 -7.54
CA LYS A 370 -7.88 7.83 -8.55
C LYS A 370 -6.94 6.76 -9.03
N MET A 371 -6.53 6.86 -10.28
CA MET A 371 -5.37 6.15 -10.79
C MET A 371 -4.29 7.17 -11.14
N LYS A 372 -3.08 6.95 -10.70
CA LYS A 372 -1.90 7.72 -11.09
C LYS A 372 -0.71 6.81 -11.25
N HIS A 373 0.11 7.06 -12.24
CA HIS A 373 1.36 6.37 -12.48
C HIS A 373 2.43 7.38 -12.85
N ALA A 374 3.52 7.44 -12.08
CA ALA A 374 4.65 8.32 -12.37
C ALA A 374 5.39 7.83 -13.62
N ASP A 375 5.85 8.73 -14.47
CA ASP A 375 6.59 8.39 -15.69
C ASP A 375 7.96 7.78 -15.40
N LYS A 376 8.48 8.04 -14.19
CA LYS A 376 9.73 7.46 -13.66
C LYS A 376 9.58 7.23 -12.16
N TYR A 377 10.31 6.24 -11.63
CA TYR A 377 10.37 5.98 -10.19
C TYR A 377 11.66 6.49 -9.56
N VAL A 378 12.63 6.86 -10.38
CA VAL A 378 13.94 7.32 -9.92
C VAL A 378 14.37 8.59 -10.64
N GLY A 379 15.23 9.34 -9.98
CA GLY A 379 15.96 10.50 -10.48
C GLY A 379 17.34 10.53 -9.83
N GLU A 380 18.13 11.55 -10.15
CA GLU A 380 19.41 11.73 -9.47
C GLU A 380 19.17 11.97 -7.98
N ARG A 381 19.74 11.11 -7.13
CA ARG A 381 19.59 11.11 -5.67
C ARG A 381 18.14 11.06 -5.18
N LEU A 382 17.26 10.40 -5.96
CA LEU A 382 15.83 10.38 -5.66
C LEU A 382 15.21 9.06 -6.09
N ALA A 383 14.32 8.51 -5.22
CA ALA A 383 13.45 7.39 -5.54
C ALA A 383 12.03 7.63 -5.03
N LEU A 384 11.04 7.04 -5.70
CA LEU A 384 9.63 7.06 -5.31
C LEU A 384 9.17 5.63 -5.02
N VAL A 385 8.37 5.43 -3.97
CA VAL A 385 7.78 4.13 -3.61
C VAL A 385 6.30 4.28 -3.26
N GLY A 386 5.51 3.22 -3.52
CA GLY A 386 4.08 3.20 -3.22
C GLY A 386 3.29 4.26 -3.96
N ASP A 387 2.31 4.87 -3.30
CA ASP A 387 1.41 5.85 -3.93
C ASP A 387 2.13 7.10 -4.48
N ALA A 388 3.35 7.39 -4.04
CA ALA A 388 4.17 8.44 -4.63
C ALA A 388 4.60 8.10 -6.07
N ALA A 389 4.81 6.81 -6.35
CA ALA A 389 5.13 6.29 -7.68
C ALA A 389 3.88 5.87 -8.46
N HIS A 390 2.93 5.19 -7.80
CA HIS A 390 1.72 4.65 -8.44
C HIS A 390 0.56 4.57 -7.45
N THR A 391 -0.55 5.17 -7.79
CA THR A 391 -1.82 5.06 -7.05
C THR A 391 -2.76 4.17 -7.85
N ILE A 392 -3.22 3.08 -7.26
CA ILE A 392 -4.09 2.09 -7.91
C ILE A 392 -5.50 2.13 -7.33
N HIS A 393 -6.51 1.82 -8.15
CA HIS A 393 -7.87 1.60 -7.70
C HIS A 393 -7.90 0.42 -6.69
N PRO A 394 -8.57 0.54 -5.54
CA PRO A 394 -8.53 -0.46 -4.46
C PRO A 394 -9.24 -1.78 -4.79
N MET A 395 -9.83 -1.92 -5.99
CA MET A 395 -10.59 -3.09 -6.45
C MET A 395 -9.86 -4.43 -6.23
N ALA A 396 -8.53 -4.42 -6.35
CA ALA A 396 -7.73 -5.63 -6.18
C ALA A 396 -7.07 -5.74 -4.80
N GLY A 397 -7.21 -4.74 -3.92
CA GLY A 397 -6.53 -4.71 -2.61
C GLY A 397 -4.99 -4.69 -2.70
N GLN A 398 -4.43 -4.36 -3.88
CA GLN A 398 -3.00 -4.55 -4.17
C GLN A 398 -2.13 -3.29 -3.96
N GLY A 399 -2.72 -2.12 -3.70
CA GLY A 399 -1.94 -0.88 -3.60
C GLY A 399 -0.81 -0.95 -2.58
N LEU A 400 -1.12 -1.41 -1.36
CA LEU A 400 -0.12 -1.54 -0.31
C LEU A 400 0.89 -2.66 -0.61
N ASN A 401 0.44 -3.80 -1.11
CA ASN A 401 1.34 -4.91 -1.47
C ASN A 401 2.34 -4.49 -2.55
N SER A 402 1.89 -3.76 -3.57
CA SER A 402 2.74 -3.21 -4.61
C SER A 402 3.77 -2.23 -4.04
N GLY A 403 3.34 -1.31 -3.15
CA GLY A 403 4.24 -0.38 -2.47
C GLY A 403 5.27 -1.08 -1.56
N ILE A 404 4.89 -2.17 -0.89
CA ILE A 404 5.82 -2.99 -0.10
C ILE A 404 6.77 -3.76 -1.02
N GLY A 405 6.30 -4.22 -2.18
CA GLY A 405 7.15 -4.80 -3.23
C GLY A 405 8.18 -3.80 -3.76
N ASP A 406 7.82 -2.51 -3.88
CA ASP A 406 8.78 -1.46 -4.23
C ASP A 406 9.85 -1.30 -3.15
N VAL A 407 9.47 -1.33 -1.87
CA VAL A 407 10.41 -1.28 -0.75
C VAL A 407 11.40 -2.45 -0.81
N TYR A 408 10.89 -3.67 -1.00
CA TYR A 408 11.74 -4.85 -1.10
C TYR A 408 12.78 -4.71 -2.22
N SER A 409 12.32 -4.33 -3.41
CA SER A 409 13.18 -4.15 -4.58
C SER A 409 14.20 -3.02 -4.37
N LEU A 410 13.77 -1.86 -3.86
CA LEU A 410 14.65 -0.73 -3.62
C LEU A 410 15.75 -1.08 -2.59
N VAL A 411 15.39 -1.66 -1.45
CA VAL A 411 16.38 -2.06 -0.41
C VAL A 411 17.35 -3.10 -0.93
N LYS A 412 16.88 -4.07 -1.73
CA LYS A 412 17.74 -5.07 -2.39
C LYS A 412 18.79 -4.38 -3.29
N HIS A 413 18.37 -3.48 -4.17
CA HIS A 413 19.29 -2.80 -5.10
C HIS A 413 20.22 -1.81 -4.40
N LEU A 414 19.77 -1.15 -3.32
CA LEU A 414 20.65 -0.34 -2.48
C LEU A 414 21.73 -1.20 -1.80
N ALA A 415 21.33 -2.36 -1.26
CA ALA A 415 22.28 -3.30 -0.65
C ALA A 415 23.31 -3.83 -1.67
N ASP A 416 22.86 -4.18 -2.86
CA ASP A 416 23.73 -4.61 -3.96
C ASP A 416 24.70 -3.50 -4.38
N GLY A 417 24.22 -2.25 -4.51
CA GLY A 417 25.05 -1.09 -4.80
C GLY A 417 26.14 -0.85 -3.75
N ILE A 418 25.76 -0.89 -2.46
CA ILE A 418 26.70 -0.72 -1.34
C ILE A 418 27.77 -1.83 -1.36
N ASN A 419 27.38 -3.09 -1.58
CA ASN A 419 28.32 -4.22 -1.66
C ASN A 419 29.34 -4.06 -2.80
N HIS A 420 28.99 -3.34 -3.86
CA HIS A 420 29.87 -3.03 -4.99
C HIS A 420 30.56 -1.65 -4.86
N GLY A 421 30.43 -0.97 -3.73
CA GLY A 421 31.06 0.34 -3.49
C GLY A 421 30.43 1.50 -4.29
N GLN A 422 29.19 1.34 -4.75
CA GLN A 422 28.47 2.37 -5.51
C GLN A 422 27.88 3.43 -4.59
N ASP A 423 27.65 4.64 -5.12
CA ASP A 423 26.87 5.66 -4.42
C ASP A 423 25.39 5.30 -4.45
N ILE A 424 24.75 5.24 -3.28
CA ILE A 424 23.33 4.92 -3.12
C ILE A 424 22.39 5.90 -3.83
N GLY A 425 22.83 7.13 -4.09
CA GLY A 425 22.06 8.17 -4.79
C GLY A 425 22.28 8.17 -6.30
N SER A 426 23.23 7.40 -6.83
CA SER A 426 23.51 7.41 -8.27
C SER A 426 22.39 6.71 -9.06
N SER A 427 22.13 7.19 -10.28
CA SER A 427 21.19 6.55 -11.21
C SER A 427 21.56 5.10 -11.47
N PHE A 428 22.88 4.79 -11.55
CA PHE A 428 23.39 3.44 -11.75
C PHE A 428 22.94 2.44 -10.67
N THR A 429 22.82 2.90 -9.42
CA THR A 429 22.30 2.09 -8.30
C THR A 429 20.76 2.01 -8.31
N LEU A 430 20.09 3.07 -8.75
CA LEU A 430 18.63 3.18 -8.65
C LEU A 430 17.86 2.65 -9.86
N GLU A 431 18.45 2.72 -11.08
CA GLU A 431 17.79 2.25 -12.31
C GLU A 431 17.35 0.77 -12.27
N PRO A 432 18.12 -0.18 -11.68
CA PRO A 432 17.68 -1.56 -11.55
C PRO A 432 16.36 -1.71 -10.77
N TYR A 433 16.14 -0.91 -9.73
CA TYR A 433 14.87 -0.85 -9.00
C TYR A 433 13.72 -0.43 -9.93
N GLN A 434 13.90 0.64 -10.70
CA GLN A 434 12.89 1.09 -11.67
C GLN A 434 12.61 0.01 -12.72
N ALA A 435 13.65 -0.61 -13.26
CA ALA A 435 13.51 -1.66 -14.28
C ALA A 435 12.72 -2.88 -13.76
N GLU A 436 12.94 -3.26 -12.49
CA GLU A 436 12.25 -4.38 -11.85
C GLU A 436 10.77 -4.05 -11.56
N ARG A 437 10.44 -2.80 -11.15
CA ARG A 437 9.10 -2.47 -10.63
C ARG A 437 8.18 -1.77 -11.62
N TYR A 438 8.71 -1.02 -12.58
CA TYR A 438 7.89 -0.17 -13.46
C TYR A 438 6.89 -0.97 -14.30
N LEU A 439 7.35 -2.01 -14.99
CA LEU A 439 6.48 -2.80 -15.87
C LEU A 439 5.43 -3.61 -15.11
N PRO A 440 5.75 -4.35 -14.03
CA PRO A 440 4.73 -5.05 -13.24
C PRO A 440 3.67 -4.11 -12.67
N ASN A 441 4.05 -2.97 -12.12
CA ASN A 441 3.11 -2.00 -11.58
C ASN A 441 2.23 -1.41 -12.68
N ASN A 442 2.78 -1.05 -13.83
CA ASN A 442 2.01 -0.53 -14.97
C ASN A 442 1.02 -1.59 -15.50
N ALA A 443 1.44 -2.84 -15.61
CA ALA A 443 0.56 -3.94 -16.03
C ALA A 443 -0.60 -4.14 -15.04
N LEU A 444 -0.33 -4.07 -13.73
CA LEU A 444 -1.35 -4.16 -12.69
C LEU A 444 -2.36 -3.01 -12.78
N LEU A 445 -1.89 -1.76 -12.92
CA LEU A 445 -2.76 -0.59 -13.09
C LEU A 445 -3.65 -0.75 -14.32
N GLY A 446 -3.06 -1.11 -15.46
CA GLY A 446 -3.78 -1.31 -16.71
C GLY A 446 -4.82 -2.43 -16.62
N PHE A 447 -4.52 -3.54 -15.94
CA PHE A 447 -5.46 -4.63 -15.71
C PHE A 447 -6.66 -4.18 -14.87
N VAL A 448 -6.43 -3.51 -13.74
CA VAL A 448 -7.49 -3.04 -12.85
C VAL A 448 -8.38 -2.00 -13.55
N ASP A 449 -7.78 -1.11 -14.34
CA ASP A 449 -8.49 -0.12 -15.14
C ASP A 449 -9.41 -0.77 -16.18
N LYS A 450 -8.92 -1.78 -16.92
CA LYS A 450 -9.73 -2.52 -17.89
C LYS A 450 -10.88 -3.28 -17.24
N LEU A 451 -10.67 -3.87 -16.06
CA LEU A 451 -11.74 -4.47 -15.29
C LEU A 451 -12.80 -3.43 -14.91
N HIS A 452 -12.40 -2.27 -14.39
CA HIS A 452 -13.34 -1.19 -14.05
C HIS A 452 -14.19 -0.79 -15.27
N THR A 453 -13.55 -0.56 -16.41
CA THR A 453 -14.22 -0.18 -17.65
C THR A 453 -15.18 -1.28 -18.14
N LEU A 454 -14.72 -2.55 -18.15
CA LEU A 454 -15.51 -3.69 -18.64
C LEU A 454 -16.78 -3.92 -17.81
N TYR A 455 -16.69 -3.79 -16.48
CA TYR A 455 -17.84 -3.99 -15.61
C TYR A 455 -18.73 -2.75 -15.48
N GLY A 456 -18.32 -1.59 -15.97
CA GLY A 456 -19.13 -0.39 -16.05
C GLY A 456 -20.24 -0.43 -17.10
N PHE A 457 -20.21 -1.38 -18.05
CA PHE A 457 -21.27 -1.52 -19.06
C PHE A 457 -22.51 -2.18 -18.49
N GLU A 458 -23.68 -1.51 -18.62
CA GLU A 458 -24.99 -2.04 -18.22
C GLU A 458 -25.64 -2.86 -19.32
N THR A 459 -25.42 -2.50 -20.59
CA THR A 459 -26.03 -3.09 -21.76
C THR A 459 -25.02 -3.27 -22.89
N GLY A 460 -25.43 -3.95 -23.96
CA GLY A 460 -24.63 -4.12 -25.18
C GLY A 460 -23.86 -5.46 -25.25
N PRO A 461 -23.13 -5.68 -26.36
CA PRO A 461 -22.51 -6.98 -26.64
C PRO A 461 -21.38 -7.37 -25.69
N LEU A 462 -20.78 -6.41 -24.97
CA LEU A 462 -19.73 -6.67 -24.01
C LEU A 462 -20.23 -7.37 -22.74
N VAL A 463 -21.53 -7.22 -22.39
CA VAL A 463 -22.10 -7.86 -21.19
C VAL A 463 -22.10 -9.40 -21.31
N PRO A 464 -22.66 -10.03 -22.36
CA PRO A 464 -22.57 -11.48 -22.52
C PRO A 464 -21.13 -11.96 -22.77
N LEU A 465 -20.29 -11.15 -23.45
CA LEU A 465 -18.90 -11.52 -23.71
C LEU A 465 -18.07 -11.62 -22.41
N ARG A 466 -18.24 -10.68 -21.47
CA ARG A 466 -17.55 -10.74 -20.17
C ARG A 466 -18.02 -11.93 -19.34
N SER A 467 -19.31 -12.30 -19.43
CA SER A 467 -19.85 -13.49 -18.77
C SER A 467 -19.21 -14.77 -19.28
N LEU A 468 -19.04 -14.89 -20.61
CA LEU A 468 -18.31 -16.00 -21.21
C LEU A 468 -16.85 -16.04 -20.71
N GLY A 469 -16.19 -14.91 -20.61
CA GLY A 469 -14.84 -14.80 -20.06
C GLY A 469 -14.77 -15.29 -18.59
N VAL A 470 -15.72 -14.91 -17.76
CA VAL A 470 -15.85 -15.35 -16.37
C VAL A 470 -16.04 -16.86 -16.28
N GLU A 471 -16.88 -17.45 -17.16
CA GLU A 471 -17.11 -18.90 -17.19
C GLU A 471 -15.85 -19.66 -17.63
N ILE A 472 -15.11 -19.16 -18.62
CA ILE A 472 -13.85 -19.76 -19.08
C ILE A 472 -12.84 -19.79 -17.93
N ILE A 473 -12.70 -18.68 -17.20
CA ILE A 473 -11.81 -18.60 -16.03
C ILE A 473 -12.29 -19.60 -14.94
N ASN A 474 -13.59 -19.63 -14.66
CA ASN A 474 -14.10 -20.50 -13.61
C ASN A 474 -13.91 -22.00 -13.90
N LYS A 475 -14.02 -22.41 -15.15
CA LYS A 475 -13.78 -23.79 -15.61
C LYS A 475 -12.28 -24.15 -15.67
N ASP A 476 -11.41 -23.21 -15.37
CA ASP A 476 -9.94 -23.33 -15.42
C ASP A 476 -9.41 -23.91 -16.74
N TRP A 477 -10.12 -23.65 -17.85
CA TRP A 477 -9.65 -24.02 -19.16
C TRP A 477 -8.30 -23.33 -19.41
N PHE A 478 -7.30 -24.09 -19.73
CA PHE A 478 -5.92 -23.64 -19.93
C PHE A 478 -5.12 -23.29 -18.67
N GLY A 479 -5.58 -23.62 -17.45
CA GLY A 479 -4.87 -23.29 -16.20
C GLY A 479 -4.83 -21.80 -15.87
N LEU A 480 -5.70 -21.00 -16.50
CA LEU A 480 -5.73 -19.53 -16.36
C LEU A 480 -6.05 -19.09 -14.93
N LYS A 481 -6.93 -19.79 -14.26
CA LYS A 481 -7.30 -19.55 -12.86
C LYS A 481 -6.11 -19.73 -11.93
N ARG A 482 -5.36 -20.84 -12.10
CA ARG A 482 -4.11 -21.11 -11.35
C ARG A 482 -3.06 -20.05 -11.64
N PHE A 483 -2.90 -19.67 -12.91
CA PHE A 483 -1.97 -18.61 -13.29
C PHE A 483 -2.31 -17.30 -12.58
N LEU A 484 -3.56 -16.82 -12.65
CA LEU A 484 -4.01 -15.59 -12.00
C LEU A 484 -3.76 -15.62 -10.47
N MET A 485 -4.09 -16.73 -9.80
CA MET A 485 -3.85 -16.87 -8.37
C MET A 485 -2.35 -16.90 -8.03
N SER A 486 -1.54 -17.58 -8.85
CA SER A 486 -0.08 -17.61 -8.63
C SER A 486 0.56 -16.24 -8.78
N GLN A 487 0.07 -15.41 -9.69
CA GLN A 487 0.52 -14.03 -9.83
C GLN A 487 0.09 -13.18 -8.63
N ALA A 488 -1.14 -13.32 -8.17
CA ALA A 488 -1.63 -12.62 -6.98
C ALA A 488 -0.85 -12.97 -5.70
N ALA A 489 -0.30 -14.18 -5.60
CA ALA A 489 0.52 -14.62 -4.47
C ALA A 489 2.01 -14.23 -4.57
N LYS A 490 2.49 -13.90 -5.77
CA LYS A 490 3.91 -13.57 -6.03
C LYS A 490 4.19 -12.06 -6.13
N SER A 491 3.18 -11.25 -6.43
CA SER A 491 3.31 -9.79 -6.52
C SER A 491 3.47 -9.15 -5.14
#